data_27365a0ca4ad3f903c669cd8f490050d
#
_entry.id   27365a0ca4ad3f903c669cd8f490050d
#
_cell.length_a   1.000
_cell.length_b   1.000
_cell.length_c   1.000
_cell.angle_alpha   90.00
_cell.angle_beta   90.00
_cell.angle_gamma   90.00
#
_symmetry.space_group_name_H-M   'P 1'
#
loop_
_entity.id
_entity.type
_entity.pdbx_description
1 polymer ?
#
loop_
_entity_poly.entity_id
_entity_poly.type
_entity_poly.pdbx_seq_one_letter_code
_entity_poly.pdbx_strand_id
1 'polypeptide(L)'
;MSTFTDQLQKMKTAPGFIAALDQSGGSTPSALGAYGIKQDAWTNEEEMFAIVHQMRTRIITSPSFTGERIIGAILFENTMDRDIEGKPTADYLWNVKRVVPFLKVDKGLAAEQDGVQVMKPITGLAALLDRAKAKRIFGTKMRSVVKQANEAGIKQIVNQQFEIARQIIAVGLVPIIEPEVDIHCPEKAKAEALLKAAIQGKLNELPADQLVMLKLTLPEVDNFYSEFLRHSNVLKVVALSGGYPLEEANKRLRRNHGIVASFSRALVEGLTAQQSDAEFNALLNTHIQSIFDASNT
;
A
#
# COMPACT_ATOMS: atom_id res chain seq x y z
N MET A 1 -13.91 -11.32 20.49
CA MET A 1 -13.43 -11.77 19.15
C MET A 1 -11.92 -11.59 19.12
N SER A 2 -11.19 -12.29 18.25
CA SER A 2 -9.75 -12.05 18.15
C SER A 2 -9.47 -10.71 17.46
N THR A 3 -8.32 -10.09 17.74
CA THR A 3 -7.89 -8.85 17.07
C THR A 3 -7.95 -8.98 15.54
N PHE A 4 -7.54 -10.11 14.99
CA PHE A 4 -7.60 -10.38 13.55
C PHE A 4 -9.04 -10.38 13.01
N THR A 5 -9.99 -10.98 13.73
CA THR A 5 -11.41 -10.99 13.33
C THR A 5 -11.99 -9.57 13.27
N ASP A 6 -11.67 -8.73 14.26
CA ASP A 6 -12.13 -7.33 14.29
C ASP A 6 -11.50 -6.50 13.15
N GLN A 7 -10.21 -6.71 12.88
CA GLN A 7 -9.50 -6.09 11.75
C GLN A 7 -10.10 -6.55 10.40
N LEU A 8 -10.36 -7.83 10.24
CA LEU A 8 -10.99 -8.39 9.04
C LEU A 8 -12.39 -7.80 8.81
N GLN A 9 -13.20 -7.73 9.87
CA GLN A 9 -14.52 -7.12 9.79
C GLN A 9 -14.43 -5.65 9.37
N LYS A 10 -13.50 -4.88 9.95
CA LYS A 10 -13.27 -3.50 9.56
C LYS A 10 -12.87 -3.39 8.09
N MET A 11 -11.94 -4.22 7.62
CA MET A 11 -11.53 -4.22 6.21
C MET A 11 -12.68 -4.54 5.25
N LYS A 12 -13.61 -5.40 5.65
CA LYS A 12 -14.78 -5.76 4.85
C LYS A 12 -15.79 -4.61 4.74
N THR A 13 -16.09 -3.93 5.85
CA THR A 13 -17.30 -3.11 5.95
C THR A 13 -17.07 -1.62 6.15
N ALA A 14 -15.92 -1.21 6.71
CA ALA A 14 -15.72 0.20 6.99
C ALA A 14 -15.46 1.02 5.72
N PRO A 15 -16.07 2.21 5.61
CA PRO A 15 -15.69 3.18 4.60
C PRO A 15 -14.30 3.74 4.88
N GLY A 16 -13.61 4.20 3.84
CA GLY A 16 -12.31 4.83 3.98
C GLY A 16 -11.24 4.23 3.07
N PHE A 17 -10.01 4.66 3.26
CA PHE A 17 -8.88 4.33 2.41
C PHE A 17 -7.69 3.76 3.20
N ILE A 18 -6.66 3.29 2.50
CA ILE A 18 -5.42 2.76 3.10
C ILE A 18 -4.28 3.77 2.91
N ALA A 19 -3.69 4.24 4.00
CA ALA A 19 -2.50 5.08 3.95
C ALA A 19 -1.26 4.25 3.61
N ALA A 20 -0.53 4.58 2.54
CA ALA A 20 0.70 3.89 2.19
C ALA A 20 1.92 4.66 2.74
N LEU A 21 2.43 4.21 3.89
CA LEU A 21 3.56 4.80 4.62
C LEU A 21 4.82 3.90 4.55
N ASP A 22 4.97 3.18 3.44
CA ASP A 22 5.95 2.11 3.27
C ASP A 22 7.10 2.44 2.30
N GLN A 23 7.34 3.73 2.00
CA GLN A 23 8.50 4.14 1.21
C GLN A 23 9.77 3.58 1.85
N SER A 24 10.64 2.97 1.04
CA SER A 24 11.82 2.26 1.52
C SER A 24 12.94 2.23 0.47
N GLY A 25 14.14 1.88 0.88
CA GLY A 25 15.30 1.77 0.01
C GLY A 25 15.56 3.05 -0.79
N GLY A 26 15.78 2.95 -2.09
CA GLY A 26 16.14 4.07 -2.95
C GLY A 26 15.10 5.20 -3.05
N SER A 27 13.84 4.96 -2.67
CA SER A 27 12.81 6.01 -2.63
C SER A 27 12.81 6.83 -1.32
N THR A 28 13.52 6.38 -0.30
CA THR A 28 13.54 7.05 1.02
C THR A 28 14.18 8.44 0.97
N PRO A 29 15.38 8.64 0.38
CA PRO A 29 15.96 9.97 0.24
C PRO A 29 15.06 10.96 -0.52
N SER A 30 14.42 10.48 -1.59
CA SER A 30 13.48 11.29 -2.37
C SER A 30 12.24 11.69 -1.55
N ALA A 31 11.70 10.78 -0.74
CA ALA A 31 10.56 11.07 0.13
C ALA A 31 10.93 12.08 1.23
N LEU A 32 12.12 11.95 1.84
CA LEU A 32 12.64 12.93 2.80
C LEU A 32 12.90 14.30 2.16
N GLY A 33 13.46 14.31 0.94
CA GLY A 33 13.66 15.54 0.17
C GLY A 33 12.34 16.27 -0.11
N ALA A 34 11.30 15.54 -0.52
CA ALA A 34 9.95 16.10 -0.71
C ALA A 34 9.34 16.60 0.61
N TYR A 35 9.70 15.98 1.75
CA TYR A 35 9.33 16.44 3.08
C TYR A 35 10.17 17.62 3.59
N GLY A 36 11.10 18.14 2.79
CA GLY A 36 11.96 19.28 3.13
C GLY A 36 13.17 18.96 4.00
N ILE A 37 13.55 17.68 4.09
CA ILE A 37 14.75 17.20 4.77
C ILE A 37 15.85 16.99 3.74
N LYS A 38 16.96 17.71 3.88
CA LYS A 38 18.10 17.62 2.97
C LYS A 38 18.91 16.35 3.21
N GLN A 39 19.64 15.90 2.18
CA GLN A 39 20.44 14.67 2.23
C GLN A 39 21.63 14.75 3.22
N ASP A 40 22.05 15.93 3.61
CA ASP A 40 23.08 16.18 4.63
C ASP A 40 22.57 16.04 6.08
N ALA A 41 21.26 15.79 6.27
CA ALA A 41 20.65 15.58 7.58
C ALA A 41 20.93 14.20 8.18
N TRP A 42 21.54 13.28 7.44
CA TRP A 42 21.94 11.95 7.92
C TRP A 42 23.26 11.51 7.29
N THR A 43 24.03 10.71 8.03
CA THR A 43 25.34 10.18 7.59
C THR A 43 25.31 8.69 7.27
N ASN A 44 24.30 7.97 7.75
CA ASN A 44 24.13 6.53 7.57
C ASN A 44 22.66 6.13 7.48
N GLU A 45 22.38 4.87 7.12
CA GLU A 45 21.02 4.36 6.97
C GLU A 45 20.22 4.38 8.28
N GLU A 46 20.84 4.15 9.42
CA GLU A 46 20.14 4.14 10.71
C GLU A 46 19.58 5.52 11.06
N GLU A 47 20.39 6.56 10.88
CA GLU A 47 19.96 7.95 11.03
C GLU A 47 18.86 8.31 10.04
N MET A 48 19.02 7.93 8.77
CA MET A 48 18.00 8.16 7.76
C MET A 48 16.66 7.52 8.16
N PHE A 49 16.66 6.27 8.60
CA PHE A 49 15.45 5.59 9.04
C PHE A 49 14.88 6.13 10.35
N ALA A 50 15.70 6.70 11.22
CA ALA A 50 15.21 7.42 12.39
C ALA A 50 14.41 8.67 11.99
N ILE A 51 14.92 9.45 11.03
CA ILE A 51 14.23 10.63 10.49
C ILE A 51 12.92 10.21 9.77
N VAL A 52 12.96 9.15 8.98
CA VAL A 52 11.76 8.59 8.33
C VAL A 52 10.71 8.19 9.37
N HIS A 53 11.14 7.57 10.47
CA HIS A 53 10.22 7.19 11.54
C HIS A 53 9.61 8.42 12.22
N GLN A 54 10.38 9.48 12.44
CA GLN A 54 9.85 10.76 12.97
C GLN A 54 8.80 11.35 12.03
N MET A 55 9.06 11.40 10.72
CA MET A 55 8.09 11.85 9.72
C MET A 55 6.80 11.03 9.77
N ARG A 56 6.91 9.70 9.81
CA ARG A 56 5.75 8.80 9.89
C ARG A 56 5.01 8.92 11.21
N THR A 57 5.74 9.07 12.31
CA THR A 57 5.17 9.32 13.64
C THR A 57 4.33 10.59 13.61
N ARG A 58 4.84 11.70 13.07
CA ARG A 58 4.08 12.95 12.95
C ARG A 58 2.80 12.79 12.14
N ILE A 59 2.83 12.00 11.06
CA ILE A 59 1.63 11.68 10.27
C ILE A 59 0.64 10.85 11.10
N ILE A 60 1.11 9.75 11.70
CA ILE A 60 0.26 8.79 12.42
C ILE A 60 -0.32 9.40 13.70
N THR A 61 0.43 10.24 14.41
CA THR A 61 -0.05 10.88 15.66
C THR A 61 -1.00 12.04 15.39
N SER A 62 -1.01 12.60 14.19
CA SER A 62 -1.95 13.68 13.82
C SER A 62 -3.39 13.36 14.27
N PRO A 63 -4.12 14.35 14.83
CA PRO A 63 -5.53 14.18 15.18
C PRO A 63 -6.42 13.77 14.00
N SER A 64 -6.02 14.13 12.79
CA SER A 64 -6.76 13.79 11.56
C SER A 64 -6.56 12.33 11.10
N PHE A 65 -5.49 11.67 11.57
CA PHE A 65 -5.17 10.29 11.22
C PHE A 65 -5.91 9.33 12.15
N THR A 66 -7.15 9.00 11.79
CA THR A 66 -8.03 8.13 12.59
C THR A 66 -8.71 7.06 11.73
N GLY A 67 -9.13 5.98 12.37
CA GLY A 67 -9.85 4.88 11.76
C GLY A 67 -11.26 5.21 11.27
N GLU A 68 -11.72 6.44 11.42
CA GLU A 68 -12.98 6.91 10.84
C GLU A 68 -12.89 7.10 9.32
N ARG A 69 -11.71 7.49 8.82
CA ARG A 69 -11.46 7.75 7.40
C ARG A 69 -10.34 6.89 6.83
N ILE A 70 -9.43 6.39 7.67
CA ILE A 70 -8.29 5.55 7.29
C ILE A 70 -8.50 4.16 7.87
N ILE A 71 -8.85 3.20 7.01
CA ILE A 71 -9.14 1.84 7.44
C ILE A 71 -7.89 1.00 7.66
N GLY A 72 -6.78 1.33 6.98
CA GLY A 72 -5.50 0.62 7.11
C GLY A 72 -4.30 1.51 6.83
N ALA A 73 -3.13 1.08 7.27
CA ALA A 73 -1.85 1.71 6.97
C ALA A 73 -0.80 0.66 6.62
N ILE A 74 -0.07 0.88 5.52
CA ILE A 74 1.03 0.01 5.10
C ILE A 74 2.33 0.57 5.66
N LEU A 75 3.03 -0.24 6.45
CA LEU A 75 4.29 0.11 7.11
C LEU A 75 5.47 -0.51 6.36
N PHE A 76 6.64 0.11 6.49
CA PHE A 76 7.91 -0.51 6.22
C PHE A 76 8.44 -1.23 7.46
N GLU A 77 9.25 -2.26 7.29
CA GLU A 77 9.82 -3.10 8.34
C GLU A 77 10.44 -2.27 9.49
N ASN A 78 11.28 -1.29 9.15
CA ASN A 78 11.93 -0.42 10.12
C ASN A 78 10.92 0.40 10.98
N THR A 79 9.78 0.78 10.41
CA THR A 79 8.71 1.48 11.15
C THR A 79 7.92 0.51 12.02
N MET A 80 7.66 -0.71 11.54
CA MET A 80 6.99 -1.75 12.32
C MET A 80 7.79 -2.12 13.57
N ASP A 81 9.12 -2.10 13.48
CA ASP A 81 10.01 -2.50 14.58
C ASP A 81 10.24 -1.41 15.63
N ARG A 82 9.79 -0.19 15.38
CA ARG A 82 9.90 0.97 16.28
C ARG A 82 8.58 1.24 17.01
N ASP A 83 8.67 2.11 18.01
CA ASP A 83 7.53 2.52 18.84
C ASP A 83 7.03 3.93 18.45
N ILE A 84 5.75 4.17 18.66
CA ILE A 84 5.09 5.48 18.64
C ILE A 84 4.48 5.71 20.03
N GLU A 85 4.87 6.81 20.68
CA GLU A 85 4.43 7.16 22.04
C GLU A 85 4.57 6.00 23.04
N GLY A 86 5.70 5.29 22.96
CA GLY A 86 6.03 4.17 23.86
C GLY A 86 5.21 2.87 23.61
N LYS A 87 4.53 2.76 22.46
CA LYS A 87 3.80 1.56 22.04
C LYS A 87 4.34 1.04 20.71
N PRO A 88 4.44 -0.28 20.49
CA PRO A 88 4.75 -0.82 19.18
C PRO A 88 3.86 -0.18 18.10
N THR A 89 4.46 0.22 16.98
CA THR A 89 3.75 0.99 15.93
C THR A 89 2.45 0.32 15.48
N ALA A 90 2.43 -1.00 15.30
CA ALA A 90 1.22 -1.71 14.90
C ALA A 90 0.14 -1.69 15.99
N ASP A 91 0.54 -1.81 17.26
CA ASP A 91 -0.38 -1.70 18.41
C ASP A 91 -0.93 -0.26 18.55
N TYR A 92 -0.10 0.76 18.32
CA TYR A 92 -0.55 2.15 18.29
C TYR A 92 -1.59 2.39 17.19
N LEU A 93 -1.32 1.92 15.98
CA LEU A 93 -2.25 2.01 14.87
C LEU A 93 -3.61 1.37 15.20
N TRP A 94 -3.62 0.13 15.71
CA TRP A 94 -4.87 -0.56 15.97
C TRP A 94 -5.57 -0.09 17.24
N ASN A 95 -4.85 0.00 18.34
CA ASN A 95 -5.48 0.25 19.65
C ASN A 95 -5.79 1.72 19.91
N VAL A 96 -4.98 2.65 19.35
CA VAL A 96 -5.16 4.10 19.54
C VAL A 96 -5.90 4.72 18.36
N LYS A 97 -5.43 4.45 17.13
CA LYS A 97 -5.97 5.09 15.92
C LYS A 97 -7.10 4.29 15.26
N ARG A 98 -7.31 3.04 15.64
CA ARG A 98 -8.29 2.12 15.02
C ARG A 98 -8.03 1.88 13.52
N VAL A 99 -6.77 1.89 13.12
CA VAL A 99 -6.26 1.68 11.75
C VAL A 99 -5.61 0.31 11.65
N VAL A 100 -5.97 -0.48 10.64
CA VAL A 100 -5.47 -1.85 10.46
C VAL A 100 -4.03 -1.81 9.93
N PRO A 101 -3.04 -2.43 10.61
CA PRO A 101 -1.65 -2.40 10.18
C PRO A 101 -1.32 -3.46 9.14
N PHE A 102 -0.63 -3.06 8.07
CA PHE A 102 -0.05 -3.91 7.03
C PHE A 102 1.46 -3.72 6.97
N LEU A 103 2.18 -4.71 6.46
CA LEU A 103 3.64 -4.68 6.31
C LEU A 103 4.05 -4.86 4.85
N LYS A 104 4.91 -3.97 4.34
CA LYS A 104 5.61 -4.19 3.06
C LYS A 104 6.67 -5.27 3.25
N VAL A 105 6.62 -6.33 2.41
CA VAL A 105 7.54 -7.47 2.49
C VAL A 105 8.52 -7.55 1.34
N ASP A 106 8.27 -6.90 0.19
CA ASP A 106 9.20 -6.93 -0.92
C ASP A 106 10.52 -6.19 -0.60
N LYS A 107 11.59 -6.63 -1.20
CA LYS A 107 12.96 -6.08 -1.04
C LYS A 107 13.37 -5.19 -2.24
N GLY A 108 12.37 -4.61 -2.93
CA GLY A 108 12.55 -3.80 -4.12
C GLY A 108 12.46 -4.57 -5.42
N LEU A 109 12.70 -3.88 -6.52
CA LEU A 109 12.53 -4.39 -7.88
C LEU A 109 13.84 -4.91 -8.46
N ALA A 110 13.75 -5.98 -9.23
CA ALA A 110 14.84 -6.46 -10.10
C ALA A 110 15.01 -5.52 -11.32
N ALA A 111 16.05 -5.76 -12.11
CA ALA A 111 16.21 -5.09 -13.39
C ALA A 111 15.00 -5.35 -14.30
N GLU A 112 14.72 -4.40 -15.20
CA GLU A 112 13.67 -4.58 -16.20
C GLU A 112 14.04 -5.69 -17.17
N GLN A 113 13.12 -6.62 -17.37
CA GLN A 113 13.19 -7.68 -18.37
C GLN A 113 11.78 -7.93 -18.90
N ASP A 114 11.63 -8.17 -20.20
CA ASP A 114 10.34 -8.43 -20.87
C ASP A 114 9.27 -7.36 -20.57
N GLY A 115 9.71 -6.10 -20.48
CA GLY A 115 8.84 -4.96 -20.21
C GLY A 115 8.27 -4.92 -18.79
N VAL A 116 8.85 -5.66 -17.83
CA VAL A 116 8.42 -5.69 -16.44
C VAL A 116 9.59 -5.67 -15.47
N GLN A 117 9.31 -5.29 -14.24
CA GLN A 117 10.22 -5.43 -13.11
C GLN A 117 9.56 -6.32 -12.04
N VAL A 118 10.03 -7.56 -11.94
CA VAL A 118 9.63 -8.47 -10.86
C VAL A 118 10.26 -8.05 -9.53
N MET A 119 9.77 -8.59 -8.43
CA MET A 119 10.41 -8.40 -7.13
C MET A 119 11.78 -9.11 -7.09
N LYS A 120 12.73 -8.49 -6.40
CA LYS A 120 13.95 -9.20 -5.96
C LYS A 120 13.57 -10.37 -5.06
N PRO A 121 14.40 -11.41 -4.97
CA PRO A 121 14.17 -12.51 -4.03
C PRO A 121 13.97 -11.97 -2.60
N ILE A 122 12.94 -12.46 -1.93
CA ILE A 122 12.63 -12.07 -0.54
C ILE A 122 13.32 -13.08 0.38
N THR A 123 14.59 -12.84 0.68
CA THR A 123 15.34 -13.66 1.63
C THR A 123 14.76 -13.46 3.04
N GLY A 124 14.56 -14.55 3.79
CA GLY A 124 14.07 -14.50 5.16
C GLY A 124 12.58 -14.17 5.29
N LEU A 125 11.77 -14.41 4.24
CA LEU A 125 10.33 -14.13 4.27
C LEU A 125 9.64 -14.79 5.47
N ALA A 126 9.91 -16.06 5.74
CA ALA A 126 9.27 -16.79 6.87
C ALA A 126 9.52 -16.09 8.22
N ALA A 127 10.78 -15.74 8.51
CA ALA A 127 11.13 -15.04 9.75
C ALA A 127 10.50 -13.64 9.84
N LEU A 128 10.37 -12.93 8.70
CA LEU A 128 9.70 -11.64 8.63
C LEU A 128 8.19 -11.80 8.91
N LEU A 129 7.55 -12.82 8.37
CA LEU A 129 6.13 -13.10 8.59
C LEU A 129 5.85 -13.50 10.04
N ASP A 130 6.71 -14.31 10.66
CA ASP A 130 6.60 -14.66 12.07
C ASP A 130 6.69 -13.42 12.99
N ARG A 131 7.64 -12.52 12.70
CA ARG A 131 7.78 -11.24 13.41
C ARG A 131 6.56 -10.34 13.18
N ALA A 132 6.04 -10.26 11.96
CA ALA A 132 4.83 -9.52 11.64
C ALA A 132 3.62 -10.02 12.45
N LYS A 133 3.43 -11.34 12.55
CA LYS A 133 2.37 -11.95 13.37
C LYS A 133 2.55 -11.63 14.85
N ALA A 134 3.76 -11.74 15.38
CA ALA A 134 4.05 -11.43 16.79
C ALA A 134 3.71 -9.94 17.10
N LYS A 135 3.87 -9.04 16.12
CA LYS A 135 3.51 -7.62 16.22
C LYS A 135 2.07 -7.31 15.80
N ARG A 136 1.22 -8.32 15.60
CA ARG A 136 -0.21 -8.19 15.27
C ARG A 136 -0.47 -7.43 13.96
N ILE A 137 0.42 -7.57 12.99
CA ILE A 137 0.17 -7.15 11.61
C ILE A 137 -0.97 -8.00 11.04
N PHE A 138 -1.91 -7.37 10.37
CA PHE A 138 -3.06 -8.03 9.74
C PHE A 138 -2.70 -8.67 8.40
N GLY A 139 -1.90 -8.00 7.62
CA GLY A 139 -1.57 -8.45 6.28
C GLY A 139 -0.30 -7.82 5.74
N THR A 140 0.04 -8.16 4.51
CA THR A 140 1.27 -7.71 3.88
C THR A 140 1.02 -6.98 2.57
N LYS A 141 2.04 -6.32 2.03
CA LYS A 141 2.03 -5.73 0.70
C LYS A 141 3.34 -6.03 -0.03
N MET A 142 3.27 -6.30 -1.32
CA MET A 142 4.40 -6.55 -2.21
C MET A 142 4.17 -5.94 -3.58
N ARG A 143 5.21 -5.33 -4.19
CA ARG A 143 5.10 -4.53 -5.41
C ARG A 143 6.00 -5.04 -6.53
N SER A 144 5.44 -5.16 -7.72
CA SER A 144 6.14 -5.32 -9.01
C SER A 144 5.66 -4.23 -9.97
N VAL A 145 6.34 -4.03 -11.10
CA VAL A 145 5.98 -2.97 -12.06
C VAL A 145 5.92 -3.52 -13.48
N VAL A 146 4.82 -3.20 -14.17
CA VAL A 146 4.61 -3.40 -15.60
C VAL A 146 4.96 -2.12 -16.33
N LYS A 147 5.96 -2.17 -17.21
CA LYS A 147 6.46 -1.04 -18.03
C LYS A 147 5.91 -1.08 -19.45
N GLN A 148 5.60 -2.25 -19.97
CA GLN A 148 5.13 -2.48 -21.32
C GLN A 148 4.03 -3.54 -21.34
N ALA A 149 3.18 -3.52 -22.36
CA ALA A 149 2.11 -4.52 -22.56
C ALA A 149 2.69 -5.84 -23.11
N ASN A 150 3.57 -6.47 -22.34
CA ASN A 150 4.18 -7.77 -22.65
C ASN A 150 3.48 -8.88 -21.87
N GLU A 151 2.81 -9.79 -22.54
CA GLU A 151 2.02 -10.85 -21.90
C GLU A 151 2.87 -11.80 -21.05
N ALA A 152 4.06 -12.19 -21.55
CA ALA A 152 4.94 -13.11 -20.83
C ALA A 152 5.46 -12.46 -19.53
N GLY A 153 5.92 -11.21 -19.60
CA GLY A 153 6.38 -10.47 -18.43
C GLY A 153 5.27 -10.24 -17.41
N ILE A 154 4.05 -9.89 -17.85
CA ILE A 154 2.89 -9.71 -16.97
C ILE A 154 2.52 -11.02 -16.27
N LYS A 155 2.51 -12.15 -17.00
CA LYS A 155 2.30 -13.48 -16.40
C LYS A 155 3.38 -13.82 -15.37
N GLN A 156 4.63 -13.47 -15.63
CA GLN A 156 5.73 -13.68 -14.68
C GLN A 156 5.51 -12.91 -13.36
N ILE A 157 5.12 -11.62 -13.45
CA ILE A 157 4.79 -10.80 -12.26
C ILE A 157 3.66 -11.45 -11.45
N VAL A 158 2.56 -11.79 -12.12
CA VAL A 158 1.39 -12.34 -11.46
C VAL A 158 1.70 -13.68 -10.81
N ASN A 159 2.41 -14.57 -11.51
CA ASN A 159 2.85 -15.86 -10.95
C ASN A 159 3.71 -15.67 -9.70
N GLN A 160 4.74 -14.80 -9.74
CA GLN A 160 5.61 -14.53 -8.61
C GLN A 160 4.81 -14.00 -7.40
N GLN A 161 3.93 -13.04 -7.60
CA GLN A 161 3.18 -12.45 -6.50
C GLN A 161 2.18 -13.45 -5.89
N PHE A 162 1.50 -14.26 -6.70
CA PHE A 162 0.58 -15.27 -6.16
C PHE A 162 1.30 -16.43 -5.48
N GLU A 163 2.50 -16.82 -5.91
CA GLU A 163 3.32 -17.80 -5.21
C GLU A 163 3.70 -17.31 -3.80
N ILE A 164 4.15 -16.07 -3.68
CA ILE A 164 4.46 -15.46 -2.38
C ILE A 164 3.18 -15.25 -1.56
N ALA A 165 2.07 -14.87 -2.18
CA ALA A 165 0.78 -14.72 -1.51
C ALA A 165 0.32 -16.01 -0.83
N ARG A 166 0.52 -17.18 -1.45
CA ARG A 166 0.20 -18.48 -0.83
C ARG A 166 1.01 -18.72 0.44
N GLN A 167 2.29 -18.34 0.47
CA GLN A 167 3.12 -18.44 1.68
C GLN A 167 2.62 -17.52 2.80
N ILE A 168 2.19 -16.30 2.45
CA ILE A 168 1.63 -15.32 3.38
C ILE A 168 0.30 -15.80 3.95
N ILE A 169 -0.58 -16.33 3.10
CA ILE A 169 -1.87 -16.90 3.51
C ILE A 169 -1.67 -18.10 4.44
N ALA A 170 -0.71 -18.96 4.15
CA ALA A 170 -0.43 -20.17 4.96
C ALA A 170 -0.08 -19.85 6.41
N VAL A 171 0.44 -18.66 6.70
CA VAL A 171 0.70 -18.21 8.08
C VAL A 171 -0.44 -17.38 8.67
N GLY A 172 -1.57 -17.23 7.96
CA GLY A 172 -2.78 -16.56 8.44
C GLY A 172 -2.78 -15.03 8.26
N LEU A 173 -1.96 -14.49 7.36
CA LEU A 173 -1.96 -13.07 7.00
C LEU A 173 -2.66 -12.85 5.65
N VAL A 174 -3.17 -11.64 5.40
CA VAL A 174 -3.83 -11.28 4.15
C VAL A 174 -2.86 -10.52 3.24
N PRO A 175 -2.47 -11.07 2.06
CA PRO A 175 -1.57 -10.36 1.15
C PRO A 175 -2.31 -9.29 0.33
N ILE A 176 -1.70 -8.12 0.20
CA ILE A 176 -2.00 -7.12 -0.84
C ILE A 176 -1.05 -7.38 -2.01
N ILE A 177 -1.59 -7.78 -3.14
CA ILE A 177 -0.90 -8.05 -4.39
C ILE A 177 -0.87 -6.74 -5.20
N GLU A 178 0.32 -6.17 -5.44
CA GLU A 178 0.50 -4.86 -6.10
C GLU A 178 1.32 -5.00 -7.40
N PRO A 179 0.75 -5.51 -8.50
CA PRO A 179 1.33 -5.45 -9.83
C PRO A 179 1.00 -4.09 -10.46
N GLU A 180 1.79 -3.08 -10.13
CA GLU A 180 1.61 -1.71 -10.64
C GLU A 180 1.83 -1.66 -12.15
N VAL A 181 0.89 -1.11 -12.91
CA VAL A 181 1.13 -0.67 -14.28
C VAL A 181 1.64 0.76 -14.24
N ASP A 182 2.84 1.00 -14.80
CA ASP A 182 3.42 2.35 -14.87
C ASP A 182 2.46 3.29 -15.61
N ILE A 183 2.18 4.45 -15.03
CA ILE A 183 1.31 5.46 -15.66
C ILE A 183 1.85 5.98 -16.99
N HIS A 184 3.16 5.80 -17.24
CA HIS A 184 3.84 6.14 -18.49
C HIS A 184 3.98 4.94 -19.45
N CYS A 185 3.36 3.78 -19.14
CA CYS A 185 3.34 2.65 -20.06
C CYS A 185 2.69 3.05 -21.39
N PRO A 186 3.39 2.91 -22.54
CA PRO A 186 2.89 3.38 -23.84
C PRO A 186 1.55 2.77 -24.25
N GLU A 187 1.33 1.51 -23.88
CA GLU A 187 0.08 0.76 -24.16
C GLU A 187 -0.65 0.42 -22.85
N LYS A 188 -0.82 1.42 -21.95
CA LYS A 188 -1.32 1.20 -20.60
C LYS A 188 -2.64 0.43 -20.55
N ALA A 189 -3.64 0.79 -21.36
CA ALA A 189 -4.93 0.09 -21.40
C ALA A 189 -4.79 -1.38 -21.81
N LYS A 190 -3.88 -1.71 -22.74
CA LYS A 190 -3.61 -3.08 -23.13
C LYS A 190 -2.87 -3.85 -22.02
N ALA A 191 -1.90 -3.21 -21.37
CA ALA A 191 -1.22 -3.80 -20.22
C ALA A 191 -2.19 -4.11 -19.08
N GLU A 192 -3.13 -3.21 -18.81
CA GLU A 192 -4.21 -3.40 -17.82
C GLU A 192 -5.12 -4.58 -18.18
N ALA A 193 -5.47 -4.74 -19.47
CA ALA A 193 -6.28 -5.85 -19.93
C ALA A 193 -5.58 -7.21 -19.77
N LEU A 194 -4.30 -7.28 -20.14
CA LEU A 194 -3.48 -8.49 -19.95
C LEU A 194 -3.32 -8.81 -18.47
N LEU A 195 -3.04 -7.80 -17.66
CA LEU A 195 -2.90 -7.94 -16.21
C LEU A 195 -4.20 -8.43 -15.56
N LYS A 196 -5.34 -7.84 -15.92
CA LYS A 196 -6.66 -8.25 -15.41
C LYS A 196 -6.93 -9.71 -15.70
N ALA A 197 -6.69 -10.15 -16.93
CA ALA A 197 -6.87 -11.55 -17.34
C ALA A 197 -5.97 -12.51 -16.56
N ALA A 198 -4.69 -12.15 -16.37
CA ALA A 198 -3.74 -12.96 -15.61
C ALA A 198 -4.12 -13.07 -14.12
N ILE A 199 -4.51 -11.96 -13.50
CA ILE A 199 -5.00 -11.95 -12.09
C ILE A 199 -6.25 -12.80 -11.96
N GLN A 200 -7.23 -12.64 -12.84
CA GLN A 200 -8.48 -13.42 -12.81
C GLN A 200 -8.20 -14.93 -12.87
N GLY A 201 -7.29 -15.36 -13.74
CA GLY A 201 -6.86 -16.77 -13.80
C GLY A 201 -6.32 -17.27 -12.47
N LYS A 202 -5.49 -16.48 -11.79
CA LYS A 202 -4.91 -16.86 -10.48
C LYS A 202 -5.91 -16.80 -9.34
N LEU A 203 -6.84 -15.87 -9.35
CA LEU A 203 -7.94 -15.83 -8.37
C LEU A 203 -8.81 -17.08 -8.44
N ASN A 204 -9.12 -17.56 -9.65
CA ASN A 204 -9.92 -18.77 -9.86
C ASN A 204 -9.20 -20.06 -9.36
N GLU A 205 -7.86 -20.02 -9.20
CA GLU A 205 -7.08 -21.12 -8.65
C GLU A 205 -7.06 -21.14 -7.11
N LEU A 206 -7.49 -20.04 -6.45
CA LEU A 206 -7.44 -19.95 -4.99
C LEU A 206 -8.57 -20.75 -4.34
N PRO A 207 -8.29 -21.50 -3.27
CA PRO A 207 -9.32 -22.07 -2.39
C PRO A 207 -10.28 -20.99 -1.85
N ALA A 208 -11.55 -21.34 -1.68
CA ALA A 208 -12.61 -20.38 -1.33
C ALA A 208 -12.42 -19.67 0.02
N ASP A 209 -11.64 -20.25 0.92
CA ASP A 209 -11.31 -19.70 2.25
C ASP A 209 -10.08 -18.79 2.25
N GLN A 210 -9.37 -18.68 1.12
CA GLN A 210 -8.17 -17.86 1.00
C GLN A 210 -8.51 -16.46 0.49
N LEU A 211 -8.11 -15.44 1.22
CA LEU A 211 -8.37 -14.05 0.90
C LEU A 211 -7.09 -13.32 0.47
N VAL A 212 -7.24 -12.49 -0.56
CA VAL A 212 -6.23 -11.53 -1.00
C VAL A 212 -6.84 -10.13 -1.11
N MET A 213 -6.01 -9.13 -1.15
CA MET A 213 -6.37 -7.78 -1.58
C MET A 213 -5.58 -7.45 -2.85
N LEU A 214 -6.15 -6.64 -3.70
CA LEU A 214 -5.49 -6.17 -4.91
C LEU A 214 -5.21 -4.68 -4.80
N LYS A 215 -3.98 -4.28 -5.12
CA LYS A 215 -3.59 -2.87 -5.22
C LYS A 215 -3.15 -2.58 -6.64
N LEU A 216 -3.97 -1.83 -7.37
CA LEU A 216 -3.84 -1.66 -8.81
C LEU A 216 -3.65 -0.19 -9.17
N THR A 217 -3.02 0.08 -10.30
CA THR A 217 -2.95 1.43 -10.86
C THR A 217 -4.35 1.90 -11.24
N LEU A 218 -4.66 3.17 -11.01
CA LEU A 218 -5.88 3.81 -11.49
C LEU A 218 -6.00 3.58 -13.02
N PRO A 219 -7.08 2.90 -13.48
CA PRO A 219 -7.15 2.43 -14.87
C PRO A 219 -7.48 3.55 -15.86
N GLU A 220 -7.23 3.29 -17.14
CA GLU A 220 -7.64 4.17 -18.23
C GLU A 220 -9.17 4.10 -18.49
N VAL A 221 -9.77 2.93 -18.30
CA VAL A 221 -11.20 2.72 -18.47
C VAL A 221 -11.88 2.75 -17.11
N ASP A 222 -12.92 3.56 -16.96
CA ASP A 222 -13.69 3.68 -15.73
C ASP A 222 -14.33 2.34 -15.33
N ASN A 223 -14.28 2.01 -14.04
CA ASN A 223 -14.80 0.75 -13.47
C ASN A 223 -14.19 -0.54 -14.06
N PHE A 224 -12.98 -0.45 -14.64
CA PHE A 224 -12.34 -1.57 -15.32
C PHE A 224 -12.15 -2.81 -14.46
N TYR A 225 -11.89 -2.63 -13.16
CA TYR A 225 -11.66 -3.71 -12.21
C TYR A 225 -12.91 -4.09 -11.37
N SER A 226 -14.11 -3.66 -11.77
CA SER A 226 -15.34 -3.89 -11.01
C SER A 226 -15.66 -5.38 -10.79
N GLU A 227 -15.22 -6.26 -11.67
CA GLU A 227 -15.40 -7.73 -11.53
C GLU A 227 -14.66 -8.26 -10.29
N PHE A 228 -13.48 -7.72 -9.96
CA PHE A 228 -12.73 -8.13 -8.79
C PHE A 228 -13.45 -7.80 -7.47
N LEU A 229 -14.27 -6.76 -7.44
CA LEU A 229 -15.05 -6.39 -6.25
C LEU A 229 -16.07 -7.45 -5.84
N ARG A 230 -16.46 -8.30 -6.79
CA ARG A 230 -17.45 -9.39 -6.58
C ARG A 230 -16.81 -10.76 -6.43
N HIS A 231 -15.49 -10.87 -6.57
CA HIS A 231 -14.79 -12.14 -6.44
C HIS A 231 -14.65 -12.56 -4.98
N SER A 232 -15.10 -13.78 -4.64
CA SER A 232 -15.15 -14.29 -3.26
C SER A 232 -13.81 -14.26 -2.52
N ASN A 233 -12.69 -14.43 -3.25
CA ASN A 233 -11.35 -14.41 -2.68
C ASN A 233 -10.76 -12.99 -2.57
N VAL A 234 -11.44 -11.94 -3.06
CA VAL A 234 -10.95 -10.56 -3.01
C VAL A 234 -11.62 -9.81 -1.87
N LEU A 235 -10.85 -9.57 -0.80
CA LEU A 235 -11.33 -8.82 0.35
C LEU A 235 -11.58 -7.34 0.03
N LYS A 236 -10.70 -6.73 -0.76
CA LYS A 236 -10.81 -5.32 -1.17
C LYS A 236 -9.90 -5.06 -2.39
N VAL A 237 -10.36 -4.19 -3.27
CA VAL A 237 -9.53 -3.60 -4.33
C VAL A 237 -9.18 -2.18 -3.93
N VAL A 238 -7.89 -1.85 -3.97
CA VAL A 238 -7.39 -0.52 -3.68
C VAL A 238 -6.60 0.03 -4.86
N ALA A 239 -6.61 1.34 -5.05
CA ALA A 239 -5.89 1.99 -6.14
C ALA A 239 -4.65 2.72 -5.64
N LEU A 240 -3.53 2.58 -6.34
CA LEU A 240 -2.34 3.40 -6.17
C LEU A 240 -2.41 4.65 -7.06
N SER A 241 -1.76 5.75 -6.65
CA SER A 241 -1.72 6.98 -7.46
C SER A 241 -0.70 6.92 -8.61
N GLY A 242 0.29 6.04 -8.56
CA GLY A 242 1.27 5.80 -9.63
C GLY A 242 2.17 6.99 -9.99
N GLY A 243 1.99 8.13 -9.33
CA GLY A 243 2.67 9.40 -9.63
C GLY A 243 1.73 10.50 -10.12
N TYR A 244 0.44 10.23 -10.30
CA TYR A 244 -0.54 11.29 -10.49
C TYR A 244 -0.57 12.21 -9.25
N PRO A 245 -0.66 13.55 -9.45
CA PRO A 245 -0.96 14.50 -8.37
C PRO A 245 -2.25 14.14 -7.65
N LEU A 246 -2.42 14.59 -6.41
CA LEU A 246 -3.57 14.24 -5.56
C LEU A 246 -4.91 14.51 -6.24
N GLU A 247 -5.06 15.66 -6.87
CA GLU A 247 -6.30 16.05 -7.56
C GLU A 247 -6.67 15.08 -8.69
N GLU A 248 -5.70 14.78 -9.58
CA GLU A 248 -5.93 13.85 -10.70
C GLU A 248 -6.15 12.40 -10.20
N ALA A 249 -5.41 11.97 -9.19
CA ALA A 249 -5.63 10.66 -8.58
C ALA A 249 -7.05 10.54 -8.00
N ASN A 250 -7.51 11.54 -7.26
CA ASN A 250 -8.87 11.58 -6.71
C ASN A 250 -9.95 11.62 -7.81
N LYS A 251 -9.72 12.41 -8.87
CA LYS A 251 -10.62 12.48 -10.02
C LYS A 251 -10.79 11.12 -10.72
N ARG A 252 -9.67 10.42 -10.96
CA ARG A 252 -9.70 9.05 -11.52
C ARG A 252 -10.36 8.06 -10.58
N LEU A 253 -10.08 8.16 -9.28
CA LEU A 253 -10.65 7.25 -8.29
C LEU A 253 -12.17 7.34 -8.22
N ARG A 254 -12.74 8.56 -8.22
CA ARG A 254 -14.21 8.79 -8.20
C ARG A 254 -14.95 8.11 -9.35
N ARG A 255 -14.28 7.80 -10.45
CA ARG A 255 -14.86 7.09 -11.61
C ARG A 255 -14.75 5.56 -11.51
N ASN A 256 -14.18 5.07 -10.39
CA ASN A 256 -13.97 3.65 -10.14
C ASN A 256 -14.69 3.21 -8.86
N HIS A 257 -16.01 3.06 -8.97
CA HIS A 257 -16.90 2.79 -7.84
C HIS A 257 -16.54 1.52 -7.07
N GLY A 258 -16.54 1.60 -5.75
CA GLY A 258 -16.21 0.50 -4.84
C GLY A 258 -14.72 0.24 -4.66
N ILE A 259 -13.84 0.92 -5.42
CA ILE A 259 -12.39 0.91 -5.22
C ILE A 259 -12.03 2.05 -4.27
N VAL A 260 -11.19 1.79 -3.28
CA VAL A 260 -10.71 2.81 -2.36
C VAL A 260 -9.24 3.15 -2.61
N ALA A 261 -8.77 4.31 -2.17
CA ALA A 261 -7.38 4.69 -2.33
C ALA A 261 -6.42 3.85 -1.48
N SER A 262 -5.19 3.68 -1.98
CA SER A 262 -4.00 3.38 -1.19
C SER A 262 -2.84 4.24 -1.69
N PHE A 263 -2.95 5.53 -1.38
CA PHE A 263 -2.03 6.55 -1.85
C PHE A 263 -0.86 6.75 -0.89
N SER A 264 0.32 7.02 -1.47
CA SER A 264 1.55 7.36 -0.75
C SER A 264 1.92 8.82 -1.01
N ARG A 265 2.53 9.13 -2.15
CA ARG A 265 2.95 10.50 -2.49
C ARG A 265 1.80 11.49 -2.48
N ALA A 266 0.66 11.13 -3.02
CA ALA A 266 -0.52 11.99 -3.04
C ALA A 266 -1.07 12.30 -1.63
N LEU A 267 -0.97 11.36 -0.68
CA LEU A 267 -1.39 11.60 0.70
C LEU A 267 -0.53 12.65 1.42
N VAL A 268 0.78 12.67 1.14
CA VAL A 268 1.76 13.53 1.82
C VAL A 268 2.21 14.74 0.99
N GLU A 269 1.53 15.00 -0.13
CA GLU A 269 1.86 16.09 -1.04
C GLU A 269 1.87 17.44 -0.31
N GLY A 270 2.98 18.20 -0.40
CA GLY A 270 3.12 19.50 0.26
C GLY A 270 3.28 19.48 1.79
N LEU A 271 3.26 18.31 2.43
CA LEU A 271 3.65 18.23 3.85
C LEU A 271 5.15 18.39 4.00
N THR A 272 5.58 19.25 4.92
CA THR A 272 7.01 19.50 5.17
C THR A 272 7.36 19.51 6.65
N ALA A 273 8.63 19.23 6.95
CA ALA A 273 9.18 19.27 8.31
C ALA A 273 9.13 20.66 8.94
N GLN A 274 9.15 21.71 8.11
CA GLN A 274 9.20 23.11 8.54
C GLN A 274 7.84 23.69 8.92
N GLN A 275 6.73 23.03 8.53
CA GLN A 275 5.39 23.46 8.92
C GLN A 275 5.20 23.37 10.44
N SER A 276 4.48 24.33 11.00
CA SER A 276 3.95 24.22 12.36
C SER A 276 2.97 23.02 12.45
N ASP A 277 2.72 22.53 13.64
CA ASP A 277 1.77 21.41 13.82
C ASP A 277 0.35 21.78 13.36
N ALA A 278 -0.05 23.04 13.51
CA ALA A 278 -1.34 23.52 13.04
C ALA A 278 -1.44 23.47 11.50
N GLU A 279 -0.43 23.99 10.78
CA GLU A 279 -0.38 23.96 9.31
C GLU A 279 -0.29 22.53 8.78
N PHE A 280 0.58 21.71 9.37
CA PHE A 280 0.75 20.32 9.00
C PHE A 280 -0.56 19.53 9.15
N ASN A 281 -1.20 19.64 10.33
CA ASN A 281 -2.45 18.94 10.62
C ASN A 281 -3.60 19.44 9.74
N ALA A 282 -3.68 20.73 9.46
CA ALA A 282 -4.70 21.29 8.57
C ALA A 282 -4.56 20.76 7.13
N LEU A 283 -3.33 20.75 6.59
CA LEU A 283 -3.08 20.25 5.24
C LEU A 283 -3.32 18.73 5.16
N LEU A 284 -2.80 17.96 6.13
CA LEU A 284 -3.03 16.52 6.20
C LEU A 284 -4.53 16.19 6.31
N ASN A 285 -5.28 16.94 7.11
CA ASN A 285 -6.73 16.76 7.23
C ASN A 285 -7.45 16.99 5.90
N THR A 286 -7.04 18.02 5.14
CA THR A 286 -7.59 18.31 3.81
C THR A 286 -7.34 17.16 2.85
N HIS A 287 -6.13 16.60 2.84
CA HIS A 287 -5.80 15.44 2.00
C HIS A 287 -6.59 14.19 2.40
N ILE A 288 -6.61 13.87 3.70
CA ILE A 288 -7.38 12.73 4.22
C ILE A 288 -8.85 12.85 3.83
N GLN A 289 -9.45 14.03 3.99
CA GLN A 289 -10.86 14.24 3.63
C GLN A 289 -11.09 14.05 2.14
N SER A 290 -10.25 14.66 1.29
CA SER A 290 -10.41 14.58 -0.17
C SER A 290 -10.24 13.15 -0.70
N ILE A 291 -9.31 12.36 -0.13
CA ILE A 291 -9.09 10.95 -0.48
C ILE A 291 -10.25 10.08 0.03
N PHE A 292 -10.73 10.35 1.25
CA PHE A 292 -11.90 9.68 1.81
C PHE A 292 -13.14 9.88 0.93
N ASP A 293 -13.43 11.12 0.54
CA ASP A 293 -14.56 11.43 -0.33
C ASP A 293 -14.44 10.75 -1.70
N ALA A 294 -13.21 10.69 -2.25
CA ALA A 294 -12.96 10.01 -3.51
C ALA A 294 -13.04 8.46 -3.41
N SER A 295 -12.90 7.91 -2.21
CA SER A 295 -12.97 6.47 -1.93
C SER A 295 -14.39 5.97 -1.59
N ASN A 296 -15.35 6.86 -1.44
CA ASN A 296 -16.73 6.53 -1.05
C ASN A 296 -17.72 6.80 -2.19
N THR A 297 -17.42 6.26 -3.36
CA THR A 297 -18.25 6.44 -4.58
C THR A 297 -18.85 5.13 -5.07
#